data_1ab2e7e44bde3f25fd76841893453cc0
#
_entry.id   1ab2e7e44bde3f25fd76841893453cc0
#
_cell.length_a   1.000
_cell.length_b   1.000
_cell.length_c   1.000
_cell.angle_alpha   90.00
_cell.angle_beta   90.00
_cell.angle_gamma   90.00
#
_symmetry.space_group_name_H-M   'P 1'
#
loop_
_entity.id
_entity.type
_entity.pdbx_description
1 polymer ?
#
loop_
_entity_poly.entity_id
_entity_poly.type
_entity_poly.pdbx_seq_one_letter_code
_entity_poly.pdbx_strand_id
1 'polypeptide(L)'
;KIKLPPGFKIDVYASGVLAARQMAWGDNGTLFVGSFGLGNVYAITDKDGKKQVKTIVKGLKMPTGIAYRDGALYVIDIDKLIRYDNAEANLDNLGTGKVVYDDMPSYVAHGWKYLAPDKDGWFYVPFGPPFNIGIPPTSVSQIRRVDPKTGNAEIVALGVRNSVGGDVDPR
;
A
#
# COMPACT_ATOMS: atom_id res chain seq x y z
N LYS A 1 -23.06 -14.89 9.70
CA LYS A 1 -23.50 -15.11 8.29
C LYS A 1 -23.47 -13.77 7.57
N ILE A 2 -22.77 -13.69 6.43
CA ILE A 2 -22.74 -12.50 5.58
C ILE A 2 -24.01 -12.54 4.70
N LYS A 3 -24.75 -11.43 4.66
CA LYS A 3 -25.89 -11.24 3.76
C LYS A 3 -25.40 -10.46 2.55
N LEU A 4 -25.65 -10.96 1.35
CA LEU A 4 -25.28 -10.31 0.10
C LEU A 4 -26.54 -9.79 -0.62
N PRO A 5 -26.41 -8.68 -1.36
CA PRO A 5 -27.46 -8.25 -2.28
C PRO A 5 -27.70 -9.29 -3.38
N PRO A 6 -28.89 -9.30 -4.03
CA PRO A 6 -29.14 -10.17 -5.18
C PRO A 6 -28.10 -9.98 -6.29
N GLY A 7 -27.64 -11.09 -6.86
CA GLY A 7 -26.63 -11.09 -7.92
C GLY A 7 -25.17 -11.03 -7.44
N PHE A 8 -24.93 -10.84 -6.15
CA PHE A 8 -23.57 -10.86 -5.59
C PHE A 8 -23.21 -12.25 -5.04
N LYS A 9 -21.95 -12.62 -5.19
CA LYS A 9 -21.34 -13.84 -4.69
C LYS A 9 -20.09 -13.51 -3.89
N ILE A 10 -19.80 -14.28 -2.85
CA ILE A 10 -18.57 -14.16 -2.07
C ILE A 10 -17.88 -15.52 -1.99
N ASP A 11 -16.60 -15.53 -2.32
CA ASP A 11 -15.76 -16.71 -2.25
C ASP A 11 -14.42 -16.36 -1.57
N VAL A 12 -13.73 -17.36 -1.04
CA VAL A 12 -12.36 -17.21 -0.52
C VAL A 12 -11.41 -17.22 -1.70
N TYR A 13 -10.75 -16.09 -1.96
CA TYR A 13 -9.77 -15.96 -3.03
C TYR A 13 -8.45 -16.68 -2.72
N ALA A 14 -7.90 -16.46 -1.52
CA ALA A 14 -6.69 -17.11 -1.02
C ALA A 14 -6.72 -17.19 0.52
N SER A 15 -6.05 -18.19 1.08
CA SER A 15 -5.87 -18.38 2.52
C SER A 15 -4.41 -18.18 2.92
N GLY A 16 -4.14 -17.88 4.21
CA GLY A 16 -2.77 -17.71 4.70
C GLY A 16 -2.18 -16.31 4.50
N VAL A 17 -2.97 -15.35 4.03
CA VAL A 17 -2.60 -13.93 3.90
C VAL A 17 -2.98 -13.21 5.19
N LEU A 18 -2.12 -13.30 6.20
CA LEU A 18 -2.42 -12.78 7.53
C LEU A 18 -2.38 -11.26 7.58
N ALA A 19 -3.36 -10.66 8.24
CA ALA A 19 -3.49 -9.21 8.42
C ALA A 19 -3.47 -8.42 7.11
N ALA A 20 -4.02 -9.00 6.03
CA ALA A 20 -4.12 -8.36 4.72
C ALA A 20 -4.71 -6.95 4.79
N ARG A 21 -4.09 -6.00 4.07
CA ARG A 21 -4.52 -4.61 4.06
C ARG A 21 -4.80 -4.13 2.63
N GLN A 22 -3.96 -3.27 2.06
CA GLN A 22 -4.09 -2.85 0.68
C GLN A 22 -3.56 -3.91 -0.28
N MET A 23 -4.15 -3.95 -1.47
CA MET A 23 -3.80 -4.88 -2.53
C MET A 23 -3.57 -4.11 -3.85
N ALA A 24 -2.68 -4.65 -4.69
CA ALA A 24 -2.45 -4.16 -6.04
C ALA A 24 -2.18 -5.33 -6.98
N TRP A 25 -2.74 -5.26 -8.19
CA TRP A 25 -2.45 -6.21 -9.25
C TRP A 25 -1.13 -5.86 -9.95
N GLY A 26 -0.33 -6.86 -10.19
CA GLY A 26 0.77 -6.81 -11.15
C GLY A 26 0.28 -7.06 -12.58
N ASP A 27 1.15 -6.81 -13.56
CA ASP A 27 0.81 -6.91 -14.99
C ASP A 27 0.55 -8.35 -15.45
N ASN A 28 1.15 -9.33 -14.78
CA ASN A 28 1.03 -10.76 -15.13
C ASN A 28 0.09 -11.53 -14.18
N GLY A 29 -0.78 -10.82 -13.47
CA GLY A 29 -1.81 -11.43 -12.63
C GLY A 29 -1.36 -11.83 -11.22
N THR A 30 -0.20 -11.37 -10.77
CA THR A 30 0.18 -11.47 -9.36
C THR A 30 -0.61 -10.47 -8.53
N LEU A 31 -1.26 -10.91 -7.45
CA LEU A 31 -1.87 -10.01 -6.48
C LEU A 31 -0.89 -9.75 -5.34
N PHE A 32 -0.37 -8.53 -5.26
CA PHE A 32 0.44 -8.08 -4.13
C PHE A 32 -0.42 -7.63 -2.98
N VAL A 33 -0.05 -7.97 -1.74
CA VAL A 33 -0.84 -7.67 -0.54
C VAL A 33 0.06 -7.19 0.58
N GLY A 34 -0.20 -5.99 1.08
CA GLY A 34 0.41 -5.47 2.29
C GLY A 34 -0.23 -6.04 3.56
N SER A 35 0.45 -5.90 4.69
CA SER A 35 -0.07 -6.37 5.96
C SER A 35 -0.08 -5.29 7.04
N PHE A 36 -1.01 -5.45 8.00
CA PHE A 36 -1.08 -4.60 9.18
C PHE A 36 -0.43 -5.30 10.38
N GLY A 37 0.66 -4.72 10.91
CA GLY A 37 1.28 -5.16 12.16
C GLY A 37 2.15 -6.42 12.09
N LEU A 38 2.23 -7.12 10.94
CA LEU A 38 3.07 -8.32 10.78
C LEU A 38 4.37 -8.08 10.03
N GLY A 39 4.54 -6.91 9.45
CA GLY A 39 5.76 -6.55 8.72
C GLY A 39 5.98 -7.33 7.42
N ASN A 40 4.97 -7.98 6.89
CA ASN A 40 5.04 -8.82 5.70
C ASN A 40 4.38 -8.18 4.49
N VAL A 41 4.93 -8.45 3.32
CA VAL A 41 4.26 -8.26 2.02
C VAL A 41 4.14 -9.62 1.36
N TYR A 42 2.97 -9.89 0.81
CA TYR A 42 2.65 -11.16 0.15
C TYR A 42 2.48 -10.96 -1.35
N ALA A 43 2.80 -12.01 -2.10
CA ALA A 43 2.40 -12.19 -3.49
C ALA A 43 1.50 -13.42 -3.59
N ILE A 44 0.39 -13.28 -4.30
CA ILE A 44 -0.54 -14.37 -4.60
C ILE A 44 -0.51 -14.58 -6.11
N THR A 45 -0.07 -15.75 -6.53
CA THR A 45 -0.03 -16.17 -7.92
C THR A 45 -1.04 -17.29 -8.18
N ASP A 46 -1.38 -17.52 -9.43
CA ASP A 46 -2.16 -18.68 -9.84
C ASP A 46 -1.23 -19.71 -10.49
N LYS A 47 -1.33 -20.93 -10.05
CA LYS A 47 -0.68 -22.08 -10.71
C LYS A 47 -1.71 -23.19 -10.90
N ASP A 48 -2.09 -23.43 -12.13
CA ASP A 48 -3.06 -24.46 -12.51
C ASP A 48 -4.40 -24.32 -11.75
N GLY A 49 -4.91 -23.07 -11.62
CA GLY A 49 -6.16 -22.76 -10.90
C GLY A 49 -6.04 -22.81 -9.38
N LYS A 50 -4.83 -22.98 -8.83
CA LYS A 50 -4.57 -22.99 -7.39
C LYS A 50 -3.79 -21.74 -6.98
N LYS A 51 -4.32 -21.01 -6.01
CA LYS A 51 -3.65 -19.83 -5.46
C LYS A 51 -2.43 -20.25 -4.61
N GLN A 52 -1.27 -19.71 -4.98
CA GLN A 52 -0.03 -19.87 -4.24
C GLN A 52 0.27 -18.56 -3.51
N VAL A 53 0.38 -18.62 -2.18
CA VAL A 53 0.69 -17.45 -1.34
C VAL A 53 2.15 -17.50 -0.92
N LYS A 54 2.88 -16.44 -1.22
CA LYS A 54 4.29 -16.30 -0.88
C LYS A 54 4.53 -15.02 -0.11
N THR A 55 5.29 -15.08 0.99
CA THR A 55 5.81 -13.88 1.64
C THR A 55 7.07 -13.43 0.91
N ILE A 56 7.00 -12.27 0.27
CA ILE A 56 8.07 -11.73 -0.59
C ILE A 56 8.93 -10.67 0.10
N VAL A 57 8.40 -10.00 1.12
CA VAL A 57 9.15 -9.07 1.99
C VAL A 57 8.79 -9.37 3.43
N LYS A 58 9.76 -9.25 4.35
CA LYS A 58 9.60 -9.45 5.80
C LYS A 58 10.33 -8.37 6.58
N GLY A 59 9.91 -8.19 7.84
CA GLY A 59 10.63 -7.33 8.79
C GLY A 59 10.42 -5.84 8.62
N LEU A 60 9.42 -5.43 7.82
CA LEU A 60 8.96 -4.05 7.79
C LEU A 60 8.14 -3.73 9.06
N LYS A 61 7.96 -2.44 9.36
CA LYS A 61 7.19 -2.03 10.54
C LYS A 61 5.69 -2.11 10.29
N MET A 62 5.22 -1.51 9.20
CA MET A 62 3.80 -1.39 8.89
C MET A 62 3.57 -1.25 7.37
N PRO A 63 3.82 -2.31 6.57
CA PRO A 63 3.72 -2.28 5.12
C PRO A 63 2.26 -2.33 4.67
N THR A 64 1.49 -1.28 4.92
CA THR A 64 0.05 -1.23 4.68
C THR A 64 -0.33 -0.72 3.30
N GLY A 65 0.44 0.22 2.75
CA GLY A 65 0.22 0.80 1.43
C GLY A 65 0.98 0.03 0.35
N ILE A 66 0.26 -0.42 -0.67
CA ILE A 66 0.81 -1.20 -1.79
C ILE A 66 0.33 -0.60 -3.10
N ALA A 67 1.24 -0.39 -4.03
CA ALA A 67 0.93 -0.08 -5.42
C ALA A 67 1.89 -0.82 -6.36
N TYR A 68 1.43 -1.12 -7.55
CA TYR A 68 2.26 -1.69 -8.61
C TYR A 68 2.19 -0.80 -9.84
N ARG A 69 3.33 -0.51 -10.44
CA ARG A 69 3.41 0.32 -11.63
C ARG A 69 4.74 0.10 -12.37
N ASP A 70 4.66 0.02 -13.69
CA ASP A 70 5.83 -0.06 -14.57
C ASP A 70 6.82 -1.17 -14.14
N GLY A 71 6.31 -2.35 -13.81
CA GLY A 71 7.10 -3.50 -13.35
C GLY A 71 7.61 -3.42 -11.92
N ALA A 72 7.39 -2.31 -11.21
CA ALA A 72 7.86 -2.11 -9.85
C ALA A 72 6.74 -2.19 -8.81
N LEU A 73 7.04 -2.84 -7.68
CA LEU A 73 6.21 -2.84 -6.49
C LEU A 73 6.63 -1.69 -5.57
N TYR A 74 5.67 -0.88 -5.17
CA TYR A 74 5.85 0.19 -4.19
C TYR A 74 5.16 -0.20 -2.88
N VAL A 75 5.89 -0.05 -1.77
CA VAL A 75 5.43 -0.41 -0.42
C VAL A 75 5.65 0.77 0.50
N ILE A 76 4.60 1.23 1.18
CA ILE A 76 4.77 2.16 2.31
C ILE A 76 5.05 1.34 3.58
N ASP A 77 6.19 1.62 4.20
CA ASP A 77 6.53 1.14 5.53
C ASP A 77 6.53 2.33 6.50
N ILE A 78 5.54 2.50 7.26
CA ILE A 78 5.15 3.58 8.19
C ILE A 78 5.72 4.98 7.89
N ASP A 79 7.03 5.10 7.71
CA ASP A 79 7.80 6.35 7.59
C ASP A 79 8.50 6.52 6.22
N LYS A 80 8.35 5.57 5.29
CA LYS A 80 9.03 5.62 3.99
C LYS A 80 8.29 4.87 2.90
N LEU A 81 8.50 5.30 1.67
CA LEU A 81 8.08 4.62 0.45
C LEU A 81 9.27 3.86 -0.13
N ILE A 82 9.10 2.55 -0.28
CA ILE A 82 10.13 1.64 -0.77
C ILE A 82 9.70 1.12 -2.14
N ARG A 83 10.63 1.11 -3.09
CA ARG A 83 10.45 0.56 -4.43
C ARG A 83 11.24 -0.74 -4.60
N TYR A 84 10.61 -1.74 -5.16
CA TYR A 84 11.21 -3.02 -5.57
C TYR A 84 11.03 -3.17 -7.07
N ASP A 85 12.14 -3.12 -7.82
CA ASP A 85 12.12 -3.23 -9.28
C ASP A 85 11.87 -4.67 -9.75
N ASN A 86 11.26 -4.81 -10.94
CA ASN A 86 10.97 -6.11 -11.57
C ASN A 86 10.31 -7.12 -10.62
N ALA A 87 9.33 -6.66 -9.85
CA ALA A 87 8.81 -7.41 -8.70
C ALA A 87 8.17 -8.75 -9.10
N GLU A 88 7.39 -8.81 -10.19
CA GLU A 88 6.76 -10.06 -10.61
C GLU A 88 7.76 -11.10 -11.12
N ALA A 89 8.87 -10.66 -11.73
CA ALA A 89 9.91 -11.56 -12.21
C ALA A 89 10.79 -12.12 -11.08
N ASN A 90 10.80 -11.48 -9.91
CA ASN A 90 11.73 -11.77 -8.82
C ASN A 90 11.05 -12.14 -7.49
N LEU A 91 9.87 -12.78 -7.54
CA LEU A 91 9.12 -13.15 -6.33
C LEU A 91 9.89 -14.04 -5.35
N ASP A 92 10.92 -14.75 -5.81
CA ASP A 92 11.80 -15.58 -4.97
C ASP A 92 12.83 -14.77 -4.22
N ASN A 93 13.28 -13.65 -4.80
CA ASN A 93 14.29 -12.78 -4.22
C ASN A 93 14.13 -11.36 -4.78
N LEU A 94 13.29 -10.54 -4.15
CA LEU A 94 13.13 -9.13 -4.51
C LEU A 94 14.37 -8.27 -4.24
N GLY A 95 15.34 -8.81 -3.52
CA GLY A 95 16.50 -8.05 -3.09
C GLY A 95 16.16 -6.96 -2.06
N THR A 96 17.08 -6.01 -1.92
CA THR A 96 16.88 -4.84 -1.05
C THR A 96 16.10 -3.78 -1.80
N GLY A 97 14.95 -3.38 -1.25
CA GLY A 97 14.17 -2.29 -1.82
C GLY A 97 14.89 -0.94 -1.71
N LYS A 98 14.67 -0.07 -2.67
CA LYS A 98 15.19 1.30 -2.68
C LYS A 98 14.18 2.24 -2.00
N VAL A 99 14.62 2.96 -0.96
CA VAL A 99 13.83 4.05 -0.39
C VAL A 99 13.78 5.19 -1.42
N VAL A 100 12.57 5.60 -1.80
CA VAL A 100 12.33 6.66 -2.80
C VAL A 100 11.72 7.91 -2.18
N TYR A 101 11.18 7.80 -0.95
CA TYR A 101 10.69 8.92 -0.16
C TYR A 101 10.63 8.53 1.32
N ASP A 102 11.09 9.37 2.25
CA ASP A 102 11.18 9.11 3.69
C ASP A 102 10.79 10.29 4.61
N ASP A 103 10.29 11.39 4.03
CA ASP A 103 9.72 12.50 4.81
C ASP A 103 8.26 12.21 5.18
N MET A 104 8.04 11.16 5.99
CA MET A 104 6.72 10.78 6.46
C MET A 104 6.67 10.67 7.98
N PRO A 105 5.54 11.04 8.62
CA PRO A 105 5.34 10.81 10.05
C PRO A 105 5.42 9.32 10.40
N SER A 106 6.14 8.99 11.46
CA SER A 106 6.37 7.62 11.95
C SER A 106 5.45 7.20 13.11
N TYR A 107 4.41 7.97 13.41
CA TYR A 107 3.45 7.63 14.46
C TYR A 107 2.74 6.30 14.15
N VAL A 108 2.65 5.42 15.15
CA VAL A 108 1.93 4.14 15.01
C VAL A 108 0.42 4.35 14.99
N ALA A 109 -0.10 5.21 15.88
CA ALA A 109 -1.51 5.57 15.88
C ALA A 109 -1.86 6.31 14.57
N HIS A 110 -2.83 5.80 13.82
CA HIS A 110 -3.18 6.24 12.46
C HIS A 110 -1.97 6.28 11.49
N GLY A 111 -0.96 5.45 11.76
CA GLY A 111 0.28 5.40 10.99
C GLY A 111 0.18 4.62 9.67
N TRP A 112 -0.85 3.79 9.52
CA TRP A 112 -1.11 3.07 8.27
C TRP A 112 -1.49 4.04 7.16
N LYS A 113 -0.82 3.91 6.05
CA LYS A 113 -0.98 4.78 4.88
C LYS A 113 -1.48 3.94 3.69
N TYR A 114 -2.15 4.61 2.78
CA TYR A 114 -2.64 4.06 1.54
C TYR A 114 -1.85 4.66 0.38
N LEU A 115 -1.68 3.92 -0.72
CA LEU A 115 -1.12 4.42 -1.97
C LEU A 115 -2.19 4.47 -3.04
N ALA A 116 -2.48 5.65 -3.58
CA ALA A 116 -3.32 5.80 -4.75
C ALA A 116 -2.45 6.37 -5.90
N PRO A 117 -2.09 5.54 -6.91
CA PRO A 117 -1.35 6.00 -8.06
C PRO A 117 -2.22 6.85 -8.98
N ASP A 118 -1.67 7.93 -9.55
CA ASP A 118 -2.30 8.70 -10.61
C ASP A 118 -1.74 8.34 -12.00
N LYS A 119 -2.34 8.92 -13.05
CA LYS A 119 -1.91 8.69 -14.44
C LYS A 119 -0.51 9.22 -14.75
N ASP A 120 -0.06 10.24 -14.00
CA ASP A 120 1.23 10.90 -14.21
C ASP A 120 2.39 10.21 -13.47
N GLY A 121 2.07 9.19 -12.67
CA GLY A 121 3.05 8.36 -11.95
C GLY A 121 3.34 8.79 -10.53
N TRP A 122 2.59 9.77 -10.01
CA TRP A 122 2.66 10.17 -8.62
C TRP A 122 1.78 9.28 -7.73
N PHE A 123 2.03 9.31 -6.43
CA PHE A 123 1.23 8.61 -5.43
C PHE A 123 0.60 9.59 -4.44
N TYR A 124 -0.70 9.49 -4.25
CA TYR A 124 -1.38 10.18 -3.15
C TYR A 124 -1.26 9.36 -1.87
N VAL A 125 -0.78 10.01 -0.80
CA VAL A 125 -0.49 9.39 0.50
C VAL A 125 -1.15 10.20 1.61
N PRO A 126 -2.12 9.64 2.36
CA PRO A 126 -2.72 10.31 3.50
C PRO A 126 -1.87 10.16 4.76
N PHE A 127 -1.81 11.21 5.57
CA PHE A 127 -1.16 11.25 6.87
C PHE A 127 -2.17 11.59 7.98
N GLY A 128 -2.53 10.61 8.78
CA GLY A 128 -3.42 10.79 9.93
C GLY A 128 -2.69 11.37 11.16
N PRO A 129 -3.41 12.04 12.08
CA PRO A 129 -2.86 12.54 13.32
C PRO A 129 -2.62 11.39 14.32
N PRO A 130 -1.67 11.49 15.26
CA PRO A 130 -1.37 10.43 16.23
C PRO A 130 -2.42 10.29 17.36
N PHE A 131 -3.56 10.97 17.25
CA PHE A 131 -4.62 10.98 18.27
C PHE A 131 -6.01 11.15 17.64
N ASN A 132 -7.05 10.85 18.40
CA ASN A 132 -8.45 10.92 17.93
C ASN A 132 -9.07 12.31 18.06
N ILE A 133 -8.72 13.07 19.07
CA ILE A 133 -9.30 14.38 19.42
C ILE A 133 -8.15 15.35 19.71
N GLY A 134 -8.23 16.55 19.14
CA GLY A 134 -7.24 17.61 19.34
C GLY A 134 -6.92 18.35 18.04
N ILE A 135 -6.08 19.36 18.17
CA ILE A 135 -5.54 20.13 17.03
C ILE A 135 -4.23 19.45 16.60
N PRO A 136 -4.18 18.86 15.40
CA PRO A 136 -2.99 18.19 14.94
C PRO A 136 -1.89 19.18 14.50
N PRO A 137 -0.61 18.76 14.59
CA PRO A 137 0.46 19.51 13.94
C PRO A 137 0.27 19.53 12.42
N THR A 138 0.84 20.52 11.77
CA THR A 138 0.71 20.74 10.32
C THR A 138 1.31 19.63 9.47
N SER A 139 2.19 18.79 10.05
CA SER A 139 2.82 17.64 9.39
C SER A 139 1.89 16.43 9.18
N VAL A 140 0.71 16.45 9.77
CA VAL A 140 -0.31 15.39 9.68
C VAL A 140 -1.68 15.96 9.32
N SER A 141 -2.70 15.15 9.28
CA SER A 141 -4.06 15.54 8.83
C SER A 141 -4.04 16.14 7.42
N GLN A 142 -3.28 15.53 6.54
CA GLN A 142 -3.07 15.99 5.17
C GLN A 142 -2.99 14.83 4.18
N ILE A 143 -3.14 15.14 2.92
CA ILE A 143 -2.79 14.25 1.81
C ILE A 143 -1.63 14.90 1.06
N ARG A 144 -0.56 14.16 0.84
CA ARG A 144 0.54 14.55 -0.05
C ARG A 144 0.47 13.77 -1.35
N ARG A 145 0.93 14.41 -2.41
CA ARG A 145 1.27 13.77 -3.68
C ARG A 145 2.78 13.64 -3.74
N VAL A 146 3.28 12.44 -3.98
CA VAL A 146 4.70 12.09 -3.97
C VAL A 146 5.12 11.58 -5.34
N ASP A 147 6.17 12.15 -5.92
CA ASP A 147 6.81 11.63 -7.12
C ASP A 147 7.87 10.58 -6.74
N PRO A 148 7.68 9.29 -7.02
CA PRO A 148 8.61 8.24 -6.63
C PRO A 148 9.91 8.24 -7.46
N LYS A 149 10.01 9.03 -8.52
CA LYS A 149 11.22 9.14 -9.36
C LYS A 149 12.21 10.15 -8.76
N THR A 150 11.69 11.27 -8.29
CA THR A 150 12.50 12.39 -7.77
C THR A 150 12.53 12.47 -6.25
N GLY A 151 11.55 11.86 -5.56
CA GLY A 151 11.33 12.03 -4.13
C GLY A 151 10.66 13.37 -3.77
N ASN A 152 10.23 14.16 -4.76
CA ASN A 152 9.51 15.39 -4.49
C ASN A 152 8.10 15.10 -3.98
N ALA A 153 7.63 15.96 -3.07
CA ALA A 153 6.28 15.85 -2.54
C ALA A 153 5.63 17.22 -2.40
N GLU A 154 4.32 17.25 -2.56
CA GLU A 154 3.51 18.44 -2.36
C GLU A 154 2.23 18.14 -1.59
N ILE A 155 1.78 19.07 -0.77
CA ILE A 155 0.54 18.94 -0.02
C ILE A 155 -0.61 19.30 -0.96
N VAL A 156 -1.56 18.37 -1.14
CA VAL A 156 -2.74 18.56 -1.99
C VAL A 156 -4.02 18.76 -1.20
N ALA A 157 -4.05 18.34 0.07
CA ALA A 157 -5.18 18.59 0.96
C ALA A 157 -4.72 18.72 2.41
N LEU A 158 -5.37 19.63 3.15
CA LEU A 158 -5.20 19.83 4.58
C LEU A 158 -6.54 19.64 5.31
N GLY A 159 -6.46 19.35 6.61
CA GLY A 159 -7.65 19.20 7.45
C GLY A 159 -8.39 17.87 7.28
N VAL A 160 -7.84 16.93 6.51
CA VAL A 160 -8.35 15.56 6.45
C VAL A 160 -7.90 14.79 7.67
N ARG A 161 -8.83 14.14 8.36
CA ARG A 161 -8.49 13.51 9.64
C ARG A 161 -7.65 12.24 9.47
N ASN A 162 -8.18 11.21 8.89
CA ASN A 162 -7.50 9.91 8.74
C ASN A 162 -8.08 9.16 7.55
N SER A 163 -7.63 9.50 6.36
CA SER A 163 -8.05 8.81 5.15
C SER A 163 -7.34 7.46 5.06
N VAL A 164 -8.11 6.37 4.96
CA VAL A 164 -7.61 4.99 4.96
C VAL A 164 -7.77 4.29 3.62
N GLY A 165 -8.21 5.02 2.62
CA GLY A 165 -8.35 4.59 1.25
C GLY A 165 -8.64 5.80 0.36
N GLY A 166 -8.42 5.65 -0.92
CA GLY A 166 -8.67 6.68 -1.94
C GLY A 166 -8.44 6.12 -3.32
N ASP A 167 -8.95 6.84 -4.30
CA ASP A 167 -8.71 6.55 -5.71
C ASP A 167 -8.64 7.86 -6.48
N VAL A 168 -8.10 7.83 -7.68
CA VAL A 168 -7.98 8.98 -8.56
C VAL A 168 -9.00 8.84 -9.68
N ASP A 169 -9.84 9.86 -9.86
CA ASP A 169 -10.82 9.89 -10.96
C ASP A 169 -10.06 9.82 -12.30
N PRO A 170 -10.36 8.86 -13.18
CA PRO A 170 -9.64 8.67 -14.44
C PRO A 170 -9.93 9.74 -15.50
N ARG A 171 -10.91 10.62 -15.27
CA ARG A 171 -11.31 11.71 -16.18
C ARG A 171 -10.36 12.90 -16.15
#